data_7158417fbf6c8c9f37a11dd670ec4f76
#
_entry.id   7158417fbf6c8c9f37a11dd670ec4f76
#
_cell.length_a   1.000
_cell.length_b   1.000
_cell.length_c   1.000
_cell.angle_alpha   90.00
_cell.angle_beta   90.00
_cell.angle_gamma   90.00
#
_symmetry.space_group_name_H-M   'P 1'
#
loop_
_entity.id
_entity.type
_entity.pdbx_description
1 polymer ?
#
loop_
_entity_poly.entity_id
_entity_poly.type
_entity_poly.pdbx_seq_one_letter_code
_entity_poly.pdbx_strand_id
1 'polypeptide(L)'
;KVKFIKKIVLSSDSKKILNIAKNKKIDLNLRPKYLATDTASTFSVLKNLLKKPEYKNFKNIICLEPTSPFTNSKIIKKSIQLFIKLKANSLITIAEANQSSPNFLFEKDNKKLLRPYIKSKKYNHLRRQDVRKTYFPDGSLYISDVESLMKNQGFFGKKTAGYLIPKFYNLEIDDKTDLN
;
A
#
# COMPACT_ATOMS: atom_id res chain seq x y z
N LYS A 1 10.29 -5.27 18.05
CA LYS A 1 9.26 -4.26 18.39
C LYS A 1 9.68 -2.93 17.78
N VAL A 2 8.82 -2.30 16.97
CA VAL A 2 9.12 -0.97 16.39
C VAL A 2 8.73 0.10 17.42
N LYS A 3 9.71 0.85 17.90
CA LYS A 3 9.59 1.77 19.05
C LYS A 3 8.51 2.86 18.89
N PHE A 4 8.16 3.22 17.65
CA PHE A 4 7.18 4.28 17.34
C PHE A 4 5.73 3.80 17.33
N ILE A 5 5.48 2.49 17.32
CA ILE A 5 4.12 1.92 17.25
C ILE A 5 3.57 1.78 18.66
N LYS A 6 2.49 2.49 18.94
CA LYS A 6 1.82 2.46 20.24
C LYS A 6 0.73 1.39 20.30
N LYS A 7 -0.01 1.18 19.20
CA LYS A 7 -1.09 0.19 19.09
C LYS A 7 -1.00 -0.57 17.79
N ILE A 8 -1.39 -1.82 17.83
CA ILE A 8 -1.56 -2.69 16.64
C ILE A 8 -2.99 -3.21 16.69
N VAL A 9 -3.69 -3.12 15.56
CA VAL A 9 -5.06 -3.57 15.43
C VAL A 9 -5.13 -4.57 14.28
N LEU A 10 -5.65 -5.76 14.54
CA LEU A 10 -6.05 -6.70 13.50
C LEU A 10 -7.54 -6.49 13.21
N SER A 11 -7.86 -6.11 11.96
CA SER A 11 -9.24 -5.92 11.51
C SER A 11 -9.63 -6.99 10.50
N SER A 12 -10.64 -7.78 10.83
CA SER A 12 -11.18 -8.82 9.94
C SER A 12 -12.68 -8.99 10.21
N ASP A 13 -13.43 -9.40 9.20
CA ASP A 13 -14.83 -9.85 9.32
C ASP A 13 -14.93 -11.31 9.78
N SER A 14 -13.83 -12.07 9.69
CA SER A 14 -13.75 -13.45 10.09
C SER A 14 -13.34 -13.60 11.56
N LYS A 15 -14.25 -14.10 12.39
CA LYS A 15 -13.94 -14.47 13.78
C LYS A 15 -12.82 -15.52 13.86
N LYS A 16 -12.71 -16.41 12.87
CA LYS A 16 -11.66 -17.44 12.79
C LYS A 16 -10.28 -16.79 12.69
N ILE A 17 -10.13 -15.78 11.82
CA ILE A 17 -8.87 -15.02 11.67
C ILE A 17 -8.53 -14.27 12.97
N LEU A 18 -9.52 -13.61 13.57
CA LEU A 18 -9.31 -12.88 14.84
C LEU A 18 -8.89 -13.83 15.96
N ASN A 19 -9.46 -15.03 16.03
CA ASN A 19 -9.11 -16.02 17.06
C ASN A 19 -7.64 -16.49 16.98
N ILE A 20 -7.04 -16.55 15.78
CA ILE A 20 -5.61 -16.89 15.61
C ILE A 20 -4.72 -15.88 16.34
N ALA A 21 -5.15 -14.64 16.42
CA ALA A 21 -4.40 -13.55 17.05
C ALA A 21 -4.80 -13.26 18.49
N LYS A 22 -5.77 -13.98 19.07
CA LYS A 22 -6.34 -13.71 20.40
C LYS A 22 -5.30 -13.64 21.52
N ASN A 23 -4.24 -14.45 21.44
CA ASN A 23 -3.16 -14.50 22.44
C ASN A 23 -2.01 -13.52 22.13
N LYS A 24 -2.13 -12.67 21.12
CA LYS A 24 -1.14 -11.64 20.80
C LYS A 24 -1.49 -10.35 21.52
N LYS A 25 -0.49 -9.55 21.84
CA LYS A 25 -0.68 -8.21 22.46
C LYS A 25 -1.10 -7.17 21.40
N ILE A 26 -2.25 -7.40 20.77
CA ILE A 26 -2.83 -6.55 19.72
C ILE A 26 -4.33 -6.41 19.94
N ASP A 27 -4.91 -5.32 19.50
CA ASP A 27 -6.35 -5.11 19.54
C ASP A 27 -7.01 -5.89 18.39
N LEU A 28 -8.16 -6.50 18.66
CA LEU A 28 -8.94 -7.24 17.67
C LEU A 28 -10.18 -6.42 17.28
N ASN A 29 -10.36 -6.16 16.00
CA ASN A 29 -11.50 -5.45 15.47
C ASN A 29 -12.32 -6.34 14.54
N LEU A 30 -13.50 -6.77 15.01
CA LEU A 30 -14.46 -7.45 14.13
C LEU A 30 -15.06 -6.41 13.19
N ARG A 31 -14.72 -6.53 11.90
CA ARG A 31 -15.17 -5.62 10.84
C ARG A 31 -16.65 -5.86 10.55
N PRO A 32 -17.48 -4.82 10.47
CA PRO A 32 -18.85 -4.95 10.02
C PRO A 32 -18.93 -5.51 8.59
N LYS A 33 -19.94 -6.34 8.31
CA LYS A 33 -20.10 -7.01 7.00
C LYS A 33 -20.12 -6.02 5.82
N TYR A 34 -20.73 -4.85 5.96
CA TYR A 34 -20.78 -3.84 4.89
C TYR A 34 -19.40 -3.23 4.54
N LEU A 35 -18.39 -3.44 5.40
CA LEU A 35 -16.99 -3.06 5.15
C LEU A 35 -16.10 -4.25 4.75
N ALA A 36 -16.70 -5.39 4.47
CA ALA A 36 -16.02 -6.62 4.07
C ALA A 36 -16.52 -7.13 2.70
N THR A 37 -17.03 -6.22 1.89
CA THR A 37 -17.41 -6.49 0.50
C THR A 37 -16.25 -6.21 -0.44
N ASP A 38 -16.27 -6.77 -1.64
CA ASP A 38 -15.23 -6.56 -2.67
C ASP A 38 -15.14 -5.08 -3.11
N THR A 39 -16.18 -4.30 -2.86
CA THR A 39 -16.23 -2.86 -3.17
C THR A 39 -15.85 -1.96 -2.00
N ALA A 40 -15.67 -2.52 -0.81
CA ALA A 40 -15.30 -1.74 0.37
C ALA A 40 -13.85 -1.28 0.30
N SER A 41 -13.63 0.04 0.25
CA SER A 41 -12.28 0.59 0.20
C SER A 41 -11.55 0.47 1.54
N THR A 42 -10.22 0.29 1.51
CA THR A 42 -9.35 0.35 2.70
C THR A 42 -9.61 1.64 3.50
N PHE A 43 -9.81 2.78 2.83
CA PHE A 43 -10.16 4.03 3.47
C PHE A 43 -11.43 3.93 4.32
N SER A 44 -12.49 3.31 3.82
CA SER A 44 -13.75 3.18 4.56
C SER A 44 -13.60 2.37 5.84
N VAL A 45 -12.77 1.31 5.79
CA VAL A 45 -12.42 0.50 6.96
C VAL A 45 -11.63 1.31 7.99
N LEU A 46 -10.62 2.03 7.56
CA LEU A 46 -9.79 2.86 8.43
C LEU A 46 -10.59 4.02 9.05
N LYS A 47 -11.45 4.67 8.27
CA LYS A 47 -12.37 5.71 8.74
C LYS A 47 -13.30 5.19 9.82
N ASN A 48 -13.86 3.99 9.64
CA ASN A 48 -14.70 3.35 10.66
C ASN A 48 -13.92 3.04 11.95
N LEU A 49 -12.70 2.52 11.81
CA LEU A 49 -11.82 2.23 12.94
C LEU A 49 -11.50 3.51 13.75
N LEU A 50 -11.09 4.58 13.07
CA LEU A 50 -10.67 5.85 13.67
C LEU A 50 -11.81 6.62 14.36
N LYS A 51 -13.07 6.29 14.08
CA LYS A 51 -14.22 6.83 14.81
C LYS A 51 -14.38 6.28 16.24
N LYS A 52 -13.76 5.15 16.54
CA LYS A 52 -13.85 4.53 17.86
C LYS A 52 -13.10 5.36 18.90
N PRO A 53 -13.65 5.51 20.12
CA PRO A 53 -13.06 6.33 21.19
C PRO A 53 -11.59 6.00 21.47
N GLU A 54 -11.23 4.71 21.44
CA GLU A 54 -9.88 4.21 21.72
C GLU A 54 -8.84 4.58 20.65
N TYR A 55 -9.29 5.00 19.44
CA TYR A 55 -8.38 5.32 18.31
C TYR A 55 -8.46 6.76 17.82
N LYS A 56 -9.48 7.53 18.22
CA LYS A 56 -9.73 8.90 17.73
C LYS A 56 -8.59 9.90 17.97
N ASN A 57 -7.73 9.64 18.96
CA ASN A 57 -6.63 10.55 19.33
C ASN A 57 -5.29 10.22 18.66
N PHE A 58 -5.24 9.19 17.82
CA PHE A 58 -4.04 8.90 17.06
C PHE A 58 -3.86 9.90 15.92
N LYS A 59 -2.67 10.50 15.83
CA LYS A 59 -2.33 11.47 14.77
C LYS A 59 -1.92 10.79 13.47
N ASN A 60 -1.36 9.60 13.55
CA ASN A 60 -0.84 8.86 12.40
C ASN A 60 -1.36 7.44 12.42
N ILE A 61 -1.53 6.89 11.22
CA ILE A 61 -1.92 5.50 11.00
C ILE A 61 -0.96 4.82 10.04
N ILE A 62 -0.71 3.54 10.27
CA ILE A 62 0.02 2.66 9.36
C ILE A 62 -0.94 1.54 8.97
N CYS A 63 -1.15 1.35 7.69
CA CYS A 63 -1.84 0.20 7.14
C CYS A 63 -0.80 -0.78 6.58
N LEU A 64 -0.93 -2.05 6.96
CA LEU A 64 -0.15 -3.17 6.43
C LEU A 64 -1.13 -4.11 5.74
N GLU A 65 -0.84 -4.45 4.49
CA GLU A 65 -1.64 -5.44 3.78
C GLU A 65 -1.11 -6.86 4.06
N PRO A 66 -1.98 -7.80 4.40
CA PRO A 66 -1.58 -9.17 4.72
C PRO A 66 -1.06 -9.94 3.50
N THR A 67 -1.38 -9.48 2.30
CA THR A 67 -0.92 -10.03 1.02
C THR A 67 0.57 -9.83 0.76
N SER A 68 1.26 -9.01 1.56
CA SER A 68 2.70 -8.74 1.44
C SER A 68 3.49 -9.40 2.58
N PRO A 69 3.73 -10.73 2.55
CA PRO A 69 4.26 -11.51 3.66
C PRO A 69 5.70 -11.18 4.04
N PHE A 70 6.46 -10.59 3.13
CA PHE A 70 7.87 -10.22 3.38
C PHE A 70 8.04 -8.86 4.02
N THR A 71 6.96 -8.14 4.32
CA THR A 71 7.01 -6.90 5.09
C THR A 71 7.53 -7.19 6.51
N ASN A 72 8.65 -6.58 6.86
CA ASN A 72 9.33 -6.82 8.13
C ASN A 72 9.55 -5.53 8.93
N SER A 73 9.98 -5.71 10.19
CA SER A 73 10.19 -4.59 11.11
C SER A 73 11.23 -3.57 10.64
N LYS A 74 12.20 -3.98 9.81
CA LYS A 74 13.24 -3.08 9.24
C LYS A 74 12.62 -2.15 8.20
N ILE A 75 11.77 -2.68 7.31
CA ILE A 75 11.02 -1.89 6.32
C ILE A 75 10.12 -0.89 7.04
N ILE A 76 9.30 -1.36 7.99
CA ILE A 76 8.39 -0.51 8.77
C ILE A 76 9.16 0.63 9.46
N LYS A 77 10.25 0.31 10.16
CA LYS A 77 11.09 1.30 10.86
C LYS A 77 11.65 2.36 9.91
N LYS A 78 12.21 1.93 8.77
CA LYS A 78 12.80 2.86 7.78
C LYS A 78 11.73 3.72 7.11
N SER A 79 10.57 3.16 6.81
CA SER A 79 9.43 3.92 6.26
C SER A 79 8.96 5.00 7.23
N ILE A 80 8.80 4.68 8.53
CA ILE A 80 8.45 5.66 9.57
C ILE A 80 9.51 6.76 9.67
N GLN A 81 10.80 6.39 9.67
CA GLN A 81 11.90 7.36 9.74
C GLN A 81 11.89 8.31 8.54
N LEU A 82 11.65 7.79 7.33
CA LEU A 82 11.55 8.60 6.11
C LEU A 82 10.34 9.53 6.15
N PHE A 83 9.18 9.02 6.56
CA PHE A 83 7.95 9.79 6.74
C PHE A 83 8.18 11.01 7.65
N ILE A 84 8.81 10.78 8.81
CA ILE A 84 9.14 11.85 9.77
C ILE A 84 10.18 12.82 9.20
N LYS A 85 11.27 12.31 8.60
CA LYS A 85 12.36 13.10 8.03
C LYS A 85 11.86 14.07 6.96
N LEU A 86 10.98 13.61 6.08
CA LEU A 86 10.43 14.41 4.98
C LEU A 86 9.27 15.31 5.42
N LYS A 87 8.81 15.19 6.67
CA LYS A 87 7.58 15.84 7.15
C LYS A 87 6.44 15.61 6.13
N ALA A 88 6.33 14.38 5.64
CA ALA A 88 5.33 14.00 4.65
C ALA A 88 3.95 13.87 5.29
N ASN A 89 2.89 14.08 4.50
CA ASN A 89 1.52 13.84 4.97
C ASN A 89 1.14 12.37 4.81
N SER A 90 1.72 11.70 3.84
CA SER A 90 1.60 10.26 3.66
C SER A 90 2.90 9.68 3.10
N LEU A 91 3.06 8.37 3.26
CA LEU A 91 4.13 7.59 2.65
C LEU A 91 3.57 6.24 2.22
N ILE A 92 3.97 5.81 1.04
CA ILE A 92 3.67 4.48 0.52
C ILE A 92 4.97 3.76 0.19
N THR A 93 4.98 2.46 0.35
CA THR A 93 6.05 1.64 -0.21
C THR A 93 5.88 1.51 -1.72
N ILE A 94 6.99 1.59 -2.44
CA ILE A 94 7.01 1.55 -3.89
C ILE A 94 8.07 0.58 -4.39
N ALA A 95 7.83 0.03 -5.57
CA ALA A 95 8.79 -0.76 -6.32
C ALA A 95 9.08 -0.12 -7.68
N GLU A 96 10.23 -0.42 -8.27
CA GLU A 96 10.64 0.11 -9.56
C GLU A 96 9.92 -0.64 -10.70
N ALA A 97 9.23 0.10 -11.56
CA ALA A 97 8.46 -0.43 -12.69
C ALA A 97 9.35 -0.71 -13.92
N ASN A 98 10.34 -1.60 -13.76
CA ASN A 98 11.34 -1.87 -14.79
C ASN A 98 10.76 -2.25 -16.16
N GLN A 99 10.01 -3.35 -16.19
CA GLN A 99 9.39 -3.87 -17.43
C GLN A 99 8.01 -3.27 -17.68
N SER A 100 7.35 -2.82 -16.62
CA SER A 100 6.00 -2.24 -16.66
C SER A 100 6.03 -0.70 -16.73
N SER A 101 7.17 -0.11 -17.13
CA SER A 101 7.22 1.33 -17.37
C SER A 101 6.19 1.73 -18.41
N PRO A 102 5.40 2.80 -18.19
CA PRO A 102 4.39 3.26 -19.14
C PRO A 102 4.92 3.48 -20.56
N ASN A 103 6.22 3.75 -20.69
CA ASN A 103 6.87 3.93 -21.99
C ASN A 103 7.00 2.63 -22.82
N PHE A 104 6.81 1.46 -22.18
CA PHE A 104 6.87 0.16 -22.84
C PHE A 104 5.54 -0.59 -22.80
N LEU A 105 4.47 0.06 -22.37
CA LEU A 105 3.13 -0.52 -22.36
C LEU A 105 2.41 -0.28 -23.68
N PHE A 106 1.56 -1.23 -24.03
CA PHE A 106 0.71 -1.18 -25.20
C PHE A 106 -0.74 -1.47 -24.84
N GLU A 107 -1.64 -0.83 -25.52
CA GLU A 107 -3.03 -1.23 -25.61
C GLU A 107 -3.21 -2.19 -26.78
N LYS A 108 -3.99 -3.25 -26.60
CA LYS A 108 -4.38 -4.18 -27.66
C LYS A 108 -5.84 -3.91 -28.06
N ASP A 109 -6.08 -3.62 -29.32
CA ASP A 109 -7.44 -3.44 -29.84
C ASP A 109 -8.14 -4.78 -30.16
N ASN A 110 -9.42 -4.70 -30.54
CA ASN A 110 -10.23 -5.88 -30.87
C ASN A 110 -9.71 -6.64 -32.11
N LYS A 111 -8.91 -6.01 -32.95
CA LYS A 111 -8.25 -6.62 -34.12
C LYS A 111 -6.88 -7.22 -33.77
N LYS A 112 -6.54 -7.27 -32.48
CA LYS A 112 -5.26 -7.76 -31.95
C LYS A 112 -4.04 -6.91 -32.33
N LEU A 113 -4.24 -5.67 -32.80
CA LEU A 113 -3.18 -4.73 -33.09
C LEU A 113 -2.75 -4.00 -31.82
N LEU A 114 -1.45 -3.73 -31.70
CA LEU A 114 -0.86 -3.05 -30.57
C LEU A 114 -0.71 -1.56 -30.85
N ARG A 115 -1.06 -0.73 -29.86
CA ARG A 115 -0.84 0.71 -29.87
C ARG A 115 -0.06 1.11 -28.63
N PRO A 116 1.03 1.89 -28.75
CA PRO A 116 1.74 2.37 -27.57
C PRO A 116 0.81 3.14 -26.63
N TYR A 117 0.86 2.82 -25.32
CA TYR A 117 0.08 3.52 -24.29
C TYR A 117 0.45 5.01 -24.22
N ILE A 118 1.76 5.29 -24.29
CA ILE A 118 2.25 6.68 -24.44
C ILE A 118 2.62 6.91 -25.89
N LYS A 119 1.92 7.82 -26.57
CA LYS A 119 2.26 8.23 -27.94
C LYS A 119 3.58 9.00 -27.93
N SER A 120 4.62 8.41 -28.52
CA SER A 120 5.93 9.03 -28.70
C SER A 120 6.44 8.81 -30.10
N LYS A 121 6.92 9.86 -30.77
CA LYS A 121 7.59 9.74 -32.07
C LYS A 121 8.91 8.96 -32.01
N LYS A 122 9.49 8.83 -30.80
CA LYS A 122 10.77 8.12 -30.57
C LYS A 122 10.61 6.68 -30.09
N TYR A 123 9.39 6.14 -30.11
CA TYR A 123 9.07 4.84 -29.50
C TYR A 123 10.00 3.70 -29.98
N ASN A 124 10.26 3.61 -31.27
CA ASN A 124 11.07 2.54 -31.88
C ASN A 124 12.57 2.58 -31.50
N HIS A 125 13.03 3.64 -30.86
CA HIS A 125 14.42 3.86 -30.47
C HIS A 125 14.62 4.00 -28.96
N LEU A 126 13.57 3.77 -28.16
CA LEU A 126 13.66 3.87 -26.70
C LEU A 126 14.40 2.67 -26.13
N ARG A 127 15.53 2.94 -25.47
CA ARG A 127 16.24 1.95 -24.67
C ARG A 127 15.85 2.14 -23.20
N ARG A 128 15.92 1.06 -22.41
CA ARG A 128 15.57 1.11 -20.97
C ARG A 128 16.35 2.18 -20.19
N GLN A 129 17.62 2.36 -20.51
CA GLN A 129 18.47 3.36 -19.86
C GLN A 129 18.12 4.81 -20.21
N ASP A 130 17.41 5.04 -21.31
CA ASP A 130 17.04 6.37 -21.77
C ASP A 130 15.69 6.85 -21.18
N VAL A 131 15.00 5.96 -20.48
CA VAL A 131 13.68 6.23 -19.90
C VAL A 131 13.80 6.57 -18.42
N ARG A 132 13.07 7.60 -17.98
CA ARG A 132 13.00 7.93 -16.56
C ARG A 132 12.49 6.74 -15.75
N LYS A 133 13.12 6.50 -14.61
CA LYS A 133 12.65 5.51 -13.65
C LYS A 133 11.24 5.85 -13.20
N THR A 134 10.37 4.87 -13.29
CA THR A 134 9.00 4.94 -12.81
C THR A 134 8.80 3.93 -11.70
N TYR A 135 7.85 4.21 -10.82
CA TYR A 135 7.58 3.40 -9.65
C TYR A 135 6.09 3.13 -9.57
N PHE A 136 5.74 2.03 -8.94
CA PHE A 136 4.36 1.71 -8.61
C PHE A 136 4.23 1.39 -7.11
N PRO A 137 3.05 1.59 -6.49
CA PRO A 137 2.78 1.13 -5.14
C PRO A 137 2.93 -0.38 -5.08
N ASP A 138 3.71 -0.88 -4.12
CA ASP A 138 3.93 -2.33 -3.97
C ASP A 138 2.91 -3.01 -3.04
N GLY A 139 1.94 -2.27 -2.55
CA GLY A 139 0.87 -2.81 -1.71
C GLY A 139 1.22 -3.05 -0.24
N SER A 140 2.49 -3.11 0.14
CA SER A 140 2.87 -3.68 1.44
C SER A 140 2.64 -2.78 2.65
N LEU A 141 2.86 -1.46 2.52
CA LEU A 141 2.76 -0.53 3.64
C LEU A 141 2.36 0.88 3.20
N TYR A 142 1.40 1.44 3.95
CA TYR A 142 0.94 2.80 3.79
C TYR A 142 0.99 3.52 5.14
N ILE A 143 1.51 4.76 5.18
CA ILE A 143 1.49 5.65 6.34
C ILE A 143 0.74 6.91 5.96
N SER A 144 -0.06 7.44 6.87
CA SER A 144 -0.63 8.79 6.71
C SER A 144 -0.83 9.46 8.06
N ASP A 145 -0.72 10.79 8.10
CA ASP A 145 -1.42 11.52 9.14
C ASP A 145 -2.93 11.38 8.93
N VAL A 146 -3.68 11.37 10.04
CA VAL A 146 -5.12 11.08 10.01
C VAL A 146 -5.90 12.20 9.31
N GLU A 147 -5.48 13.45 9.46
CA GLU A 147 -6.12 14.59 8.81
C GLU A 147 -6.03 14.49 7.28
N SER A 148 -4.84 14.22 6.76
CA SER A 148 -4.62 14.02 5.33
C SER A 148 -5.34 12.79 4.79
N LEU A 149 -5.37 11.68 5.54
CA LEU A 149 -6.13 10.49 5.18
C LEU A 149 -7.62 10.81 5.00
N MET A 150 -8.19 11.57 5.94
CA MET A 150 -9.60 11.95 5.89
C MET A 150 -9.89 12.93 4.75
N LYS A 151 -9.02 13.92 4.55
CA LYS A 151 -9.15 14.93 3.49
C LYS A 151 -9.05 14.33 2.10
N ASN A 152 -8.06 13.45 1.88
CA ASN A 152 -7.81 12.85 0.56
C ASN A 152 -8.64 11.59 0.32
N GLN A 153 -9.36 11.08 1.31
CA GLN A 153 -10.08 9.81 1.31
C GLN A 153 -9.18 8.62 0.90
N GLY A 154 -7.89 8.68 1.30
CA GLY A 154 -6.87 7.69 0.95
C GLY A 154 -5.46 8.17 1.26
N PHE A 155 -4.49 7.38 0.82
CA PHE A 155 -3.08 7.62 1.13
C PHE A 155 -2.35 8.53 0.12
N PHE A 156 -3.01 8.89 -0.99
CA PHE A 156 -2.41 9.72 -2.03
C PHE A 156 -2.83 11.19 -1.85
N GLY A 157 -1.83 12.07 -1.82
CA GLY A 157 -2.03 13.51 -1.68
C GLY A 157 -0.81 14.30 -2.18
N LYS A 158 -0.88 15.63 -2.08
CA LYS A 158 0.19 16.52 -2.60
C LYS A 158 1.58 16.25 -2.00
N LYS A 159 1.66 15.72 -0.77
CA LYS A 159 2.91 15.49 -0.05
C LYS A 159 3.04 14.02 0.35
N THR A 160 2.87 13.14 -0.65
CA THR A 160 3.05 11.69 -0.50
C THR A 160 4.50 11.32 -0.83
N ALA A 161 5.20 10.71 0.12
CA ALA A 161 6.53 10.16 -0.05
C ALA A 161 6.48 8.70 -0.53
N GLY A 162 7.50 8.28 -1.30
CA GLY A 162 7.70 6.88 -1.67
C GLY A 162 8.89 6.29 -0.93
N TYR A 163 8.72 5.13 -0.30
CA TYR A 163 9.82 4.34 0.23
C TYR A 163 10.08 3.16 -0.71
N LEU A 164 11.22 3.21 -1.42
CA LEU A 164 11.61 2.14 -2.34
C LEU A 164 12.01 0.89 -1.54
N ILE A 165 11.27 -0.20 -1.73
CA ILE A 165 11.62 -1.49 -1.14
C ILE A 165 12.62 -2.25 -2.01
N PRO A 166 13.53 -3.04 -1.42
CA PRO A 166 14.38 -3.93 -2.20
C PRO A 166 13.53 -4.96 -2.97
N LYS A 167 13.92 -5.27 -4.20
CA LYS A 167 13.19 -6.17 -5.12
C LYS A 167 12.78 -7.51 -4.49
N PHE A 168 13.61 -8.06 -3.62
CA PHE A 168 13.35 -9.33 -2.92
C PHE A 168 12.08 -9.29 -2.04
N TYR A 169 11.72 -8.12 -1.51
CA TYR A 169 10.56 -7.97 -0.63
C TYR A 169 9.28 -7.56 -1.37
N ASN A 170 9.38 -7.31 -2.67
CA ASN A 170 8.25 -6.97 -3.51
C ASN A 170 7.55 -8.23 -4.01
N LEU A 171 6.85 -8.91 -3.09
CA LEU A 171 5.95 -10.01 -3.40
C LEU A 171 4.58 -9.68 -2.82
N GLU A 172 3.57 -9.72 -3.67
CA GLU A 172 2.16 -9.62 -3.31
C GLU A 172 1.47 -10.94 -3.67
N ILE A 173 0.68 -11.46 -2.75
CA ILE A 173 -0.08 -12.70 -2.93
C ILE A 173 -1.52 -12.32 -3.27
N ASP A 174 -1.84 -12.27 -4.54
CA ASP A 174 -3.17 -11.91 -5.03
C ASP A 174 -4.01 -13.15 -5.39
N ASP A 175 -3.36 -14.23 -5.78
CA ASP A 175 -4.02 -15.47 -6.14
C ASP A 175 -3.30 -16.73 -5.61
N LYS A 176 -3.85 -17.92 -5.96
CA LYS A 176 -3.28 -19.20 -5.54
C LYS A 176 -1.94 -19.51 -6.18
N THR A 177 -1.64 -18.92 -7.33
CA THR A 177 -0.38 -19.14 -8.06
C THR A 177 0.79 -18.48 -7.34
N ASP A 178 0.52 -17.36 -6.66
CA ASP A 178 1.53 -16.62 -5.90
C ASP A 178 1.95 -17.34 -4.61
N LEU A 179 1.20 -18.37 -4.19
CA LEU A 179 1.50 -19.19 -3.00
C LEU A 179 2.49 -20.32 -3.26
N ASN A 180 2.77 -20.66 -4.53
CA ASN A 180 3.65 -21.75 -4.94
C ASN A 180 5.04 -21.21 -5.32
#